data_44cfeb1d546cadc2fc0f79071bd8710d
#
_entry.id   44cfeb1d546cadc2fc0f79071bd8710d
#
_cell.length_a   1.000
_cell.length_b   1.000
_cell.length_c   1.000
_cell.angle_alpha   90.00
_cell.angle_beta   90.00
_cell.angle_gamma   90.00
#
_symmetry.space_group_name_H-M   'P 1'
#
loop_
_entity.id
_entity.type
_entity.pdbx_description
1 polymer ?
#
loop_
_entity_poly.entity_id
_entity_poly.type
_entity_poly.pdbx_seq_one_letter_code
_entity_poly.pdbx_strand_id
1 'polypeptide(L)'
;MASAAEAALASPTSGRESGLPDSIEEEKRMSAIATIGFGEAAQAFVSGWRTENGASPGKISTFDIKVEDPSQRGDLLQACSDLGVDCAETPAQALTGAGTVFSLVTADRALEAATRVAEFLGRDALYLDCNSCSPATKAAAARLVEAAGAVYVDVAVMSPVHPARHRSPLLVSGSSAERAQDVLLGLGMQARTVGDEIGQASSIKMLRSVMIKGFEALTAECLLAARRAGVEKAVLASLQASDPGIDWTMRAAYNLERMMVHGKRRAAEMQEVAATLRELGLPDRMASATADWQLRIGELDILMPENSLEARADAILERDLT
;
A
#
# COMPACT_ATOMS: atom_id res chain seq x y z
N MET A 1 -35.19 -26.79 69.56
CA MET A 1 -34.20 -27.82 69.85
C MET A 1 -33.07 -27.57 68.90
N ALA A 2 -32.04 -26.83 69.28
CA ALA A 2 -30.80 -27.27 69.86
C ALA A 2 -30.04 -28.19 68.85
N SER A 3 -28.81 -27.93 68.39
CA SER A 3 -27.53 -27.58 68.97
C SER A 3 -26.58 -27.34 67.83
N ALA A 4 -25.84 -26.28 67.70
CA ALA A 4 -24.54 -25.93 68.26
C ALA A 4 -23.43 -26.97 68.04
N ALA A 5 -22.37 -26.51 67.33
CA ALA A 5 -20.95 -26.68 67.58
C ALA A 5 -20.21 -26.15 66.32
N GLU A 6 -19.63 -25.02 66.28
CA GLU A 6 -18.34 -24.51 66.82
C GLU A 6 -17.09 -25.16 66.20
N ALA A 7 -16.43 -24.31 65.43
CA ALA A 7 -15.00 -23.93 65.40
C ALA A 7 -13.99 -24.93 64.87
N ALA A 8 -13.25 -24.50 63.84
CA ALA A 8 -11.80 -24.37 63.94
C ALA A 8 -11.22 -23.53 62.80
N LEU A 9 -10.45 -22.54 63.18
CA LEU A 9 -9.56 -21.69 62.40
C LEU A 9 -8.50 -22.52 61.62
N ALA A 10 -8.26 -22.15 60.40
CA ALA A 10 -6.90 -22.14 59.80
C ALA A 10 -6.89 -21.21 58.61
N SER A 11 -6.26 -20.07 58.73
CA SER A 11 -5.65 -19.26 57.67
C SER A 11 -4.17 -19.66 57.53
N PRO A 12 -3.44 -19.14 56.55
CA PRO A 12 -3.69 -18.88 55.13
C PRO A 12 -2.62 -19.61 54.27
N THR A 13 -2.91 -19.92 53.03
CA THR A 13 -1.87 -20.21 52.09
C THR A 13 -1.99 -19.27 50.90
N SER A 14 -1.00 -18.43 50.86
CA SER A 14 -0.42 -17.66 49.75
C SER A 14 -1.05 -17.86 48.37
N GLY A 15 -1.55 -16.78 47.81
CA GLY A 15 -1.86 -16.63 46.41
C GLY A 15 -0.67 -17.05 45.53
N ARG A 16 -0.89 -18.02 44.68
CA ARG A 16 -0.13 -18.15 43.45
C ARG A 16 -0.85 -17.26 42.44
N GLU A 17 -0.28 -16.11 42.18
CA GLU A 17 -0.51 -15.42 40.93
C GLU A 17 -0.08 -16.39 39.83
N SER A 18 -1.07 -16.87 39.06
CA SER A 18 -0.83 -17.60 37.83
C SER A 18 -0.32 -16.59 36.78
N GLY A 19 0.94 -16.29 36.85
CA GLY A 19 1.64 -15.67 35.76
C GLY A 19 1.52 -16.61 34.56
N LEU A 20 1.03 -16.09 33.46
CA LEU A 20 1.14 -16.76 32.15
C LEU A 20 2.64 -17.08 31.94
N PRO A 21 2.96 -18.26 31.38
CA PRO A 21 4.37 -18.60 31.17
C PRO A 21 5.06 -17.54 30.32
N ASP A 22 6.29 -17.17 30.72
CA ASP A 22 7.12 -16.13 30.07
C ASP A 22 7.23 -16.29 28.54
N SER A 23 7.04 -17.48 28.02
CA SER A 23 6.97 -17.78 26.58
C SER A 23 5.82 -17.09 25.85
N ILE A 24 4.69 -16.83 26.51
CA ILE A 24 3.51 -16.16 25.89
C ILE A 24 3.68 -14.64 25.96
N GLU A 25 4.42 -14.12 26.94
CA GLU A 25 4.79 -12.70 26.97
C GLU A 25 5.96 -12.38 26.03
N GLU A 26 6.83 -13.33 25.74
CA GLU A 26 7.87 -13.21 24.71
C GLU A 26 7.31 -13.28 23.30
N GLU A 27 6.29 -14.09 23.01
CA GLU A 27 5.57 -14.08 21.74
C GLU A 27 4.77 -12.79 21.51
N LYS A 28 4.34 -12.10 22.54
CA LYS A 28 3.70 -10.78 22.48
C LYS A 28 4.64 -9.59 22.32
N ARG A 29 5.93 -9.75 22.46
CA ARG A 29 6.92 -8.78 21.97
C ARG A 29 6.89 -8.86 20.47
N MET A 30 6.12 -7.94 19.83
CA MET A 30 6.10 -7.81 18.38
C MET A 30 7.56 -7.72 17.90
N SER A 31 7.96 -8.69 17.10
CA SER A 31 9.27 -8.72 16.47
C SER A 31 9.54 -7.36 15.79
N ALA A 32 10.81 -6.92 15.79
CA ALA A 32 11.17 -5.67 15.12
C ALA A 32 10.64 -5.65 13.69
N ILE A 33 10.15 -4.49 13.28
CA ILE A 33 9.64 -4.27 11.92
C ILE A 33 10.70 -3.56 11.11
N ALA A 34 10.89 -4.00 9.86
CA ALA A 34 11.67 -3.28 8.89
C ALA A 34 10.79 -2.83 7.70
N THR A 35 11.16 -1.71 7.08
CA THR A 35 10.61 -1.31 5.78
C THR A 35 11.72 -1.24 4.73
N ILE A 36 11.42 -1.71 3.54
CA ILE A 36 12.23 -1.52 2.34
C ILE A 36 11.51 -0.50 1.48
N GLY A 37 12.10 0.69 1.38
CA GLY A 37 11.43 1.89 0.90
C GLY A 37 10.76 2.68 2.03
N PHE A 38 10.99 4.01 2.05
CA PHE A 38 10.43 4.92 3.04
C PHE A 38 9.76 6.14 2.37
N GLY A 39 8.97 5.84 1.33
CA GLY A 39 8.14 6.80 0.63
C GLY A 39 6.80 7.06 1.33
N GLU A 40 5.85 7.65 0.59
CA GLU A 40 4.50 8.04 1.08
C GLU A 40 3.81 6.91 1.88
N ALA A 41 3.81 5.68 1.36
CA ALA A 41 3.08 4.58 1.98
C ALA A 41 3.73 4.13 3.30
N ALA A 42 5.05 3.99 3.35
CA ALA A 42 5.75 3.61 4.57
C ALA A 42 5.59 4.68 5.66
N GLN A 43 5.77 5.96 5.30
CA GLN A 43 5.58 7.08 6.23
C GLN A 43 4.14 7.14 6.75
N ALA A 44 3.14 6.92 5.89
CA ALA A 44 1.73 6.88 6.29
C ALA A 44 1.44 5.74 7.26
N PHE A 45 1.97 4.54 7.02
CA PHE A 45 1.81 3.40 7.92
C PHE A 45 2.45 3.69 9.28
N VAL A 46 3.71 4.10 9.29
CA VAL A 46 4.44 4.42 10.52
C VAL A 46 3.76 5.55 11.30
N SER A 47 3.35 6.63 10.63
CA SER A 47 2.60 7.73 11.25
C SER A 47 1.32 7.22 11.91
N GLY A 48 0.60 6.31 11.26
CA GLY A 48 -0.60 5.71 11.82
C GLY A 48 -0.30 4.89 13.08
N TRP A 49 0.72 4.05 13.07
CA TRP A 49 1.13 3.26 14.23
C TRP A 49 1.61 4.12 15.41
N ARG A 50 2.24 5.28 15.15
CA ARG A 50 2.73 6.18 16.20
C ARG A 50 1.64 7.04 16.84
N THR A 51 0.56 7.32 16.11
CA THR A 51 -0.50 8.23 16.57
C THR A 51 -1.67 7.52 17.22
N GLU A 52 -1.83 6.21 17.07
CA GLU A 52 -2.96 5.47 17.61
C GLU A 52 -2.56 4.63 18.83
N ASN A 53 -3.33 4.76 19.89
CA ASN A 53 -3.11 4.01 21.13
C ASN A 53 -3.39 2.52 20.89
N GLY A 54 -2.40 1.67 21.07
CA GLY A 54 -2.60 0.23 21.25
C GLY A 54 -1.76 -0.72 20.38
N ALA A 55 -1.26 -0.32 19.24
CA ALA A 55 -0.55 -1.23 18.32
C ALA A 55 0.75 -0.63 17.77
N SER A 56 1.46 0.18 18.57
CA SER A 56 2.74 0.74 18.11
C SER A 56 3.80 -0.36 18.11
N PRO A 57 4.35 -0.73 16.96
CA PRO A 57 5.53 -1.60 16.92
C PRO A 57 6.67 -0.93 17.68
N GLY A 58 7.45 -1.72 18.41
CA GLY A 58 8.56 -1.22 19.23
C GLY A 58 9.61 -0.55 18.35
N LYS A 59 10.54 -1.33 17.84
CA LYS A 59 11.61 -0.87 16.95
C LYS A 59 11.12 -0.94 15.50
N ILE A 60 11.27 0.17 14.77
CA ILE A 60 11.08 0.23 13.32
C ILE A 60 12.39 0.69 12.70
N SER A 61 12.89 -0.06 11.72
CA SER A 61 14.05 0.30 10.90
C SER A 61 13.64 0.40 9.43
N THR A 62 14.40 1.17 8.67
CA THR A 62 14.16 1.28 7.21
C THR A 62 15.46 1.30 6.44
N PHE A 63 15.41 0.71 5.24
CA PHE A 63 16.39 0.96 4.19
C PHE A 63 15.65 1.52 2.97
N ASP A 64 16.08 2.67 2.49
CA ASP A 64 15.62 3.24 1.21
C ASP A 64 16.86 3.58 0.38
N ILE A 65 16.82 3.28 -0.91
CA ILE A 65 17.94 3.52 -1.84
C ILE A 65 18.36 5.01 -1.90
N LYS A 66 17.45 5.92 -1.53
CA LYS A 66 17.73 7.37 -1.43
C LYS A 66 18.84 7.69 -0.44
N VAL A 67 19.17 6.79 0.50
CA VAL A 67 20.30 6.98 1.42
C VAL A 67 21.64 7.05 0.66
N GLU A 68 21.71 6.45 -0.52
CA GLU A 68 22.89 6.40 -1.39
C GLU A 68 23.01 7.65 -2.29
N ASP A 69 21.92 8.43 -2.44
CA ASP A 69 21.88 9.64 -3.24
C ASP A 69 22.07 10.90 -2.33
N PRO A 70 23.21 11.61 -2.45
CA PRO A 70 23.46 12.78 -1.61
C PRO A 70 22.38 13.87 -1.73
N SER A 71 21.67 13.95 -2.85
CA SER A 71 20.63 14.96 -3.07
C SER A 71 19.32 14.64 -2.36
N GLN A 72 19.05 13.37 -2.06
CA GLN A 72 17.81 12.86 -1.44
C GLN A 72 18.01 12.39 0.01
N ARG A 73 19.25 12.11 0.39
CA ARG A 73 19.61 11.57 1.72
C ARG A 73 19.12 12.45 2.85
N GLY A 74 19.27 13.78 2.72
CA GLY A 74 18.88 14.71 3.79
C GLY A 74 17.40 14.66 4.11
N ASP A 75 16.55 14.69 3.10
CA ASP A 75 15.10 14.61 3.23
C ASP A 75 14.65 13.26 3.81
N LEU A 76 15.30 12.17 3.37
CA LEU A 76 15.03 10.82 3.92
C LEU A 76 15.36 10.74 5.42
N LEU A 77 16.55 11.20 5.83
CA LEU A 77 16.96 11.18 7.24
C LEU A 77 16.02 12.03 8.11
N GLN A 78 15.59 13.20 7.61
CA GLN A 78 14.64 14.04 8.32
C GLN A 78 13.29 13.32 8.48
N ALA A 79 12.76 12.72 7.42
CA ALA A 79 11.50 11.98 7.49
C ALA A 79 11.57 10.79 8.46
N CYS A 80 12.70 10.08 8.52
CA CYS A 80 12.92 9.01 9.49
C CYS A 80 12.96 9.55 10.92
N SER A 81 13.67 10.66 11.13
CA SER A 81 13.76 11.32 12.44
C SER A 81 12.41 11.77 12.96
N ASP A 82 11.61 12.41 12.10
CA ASP A 82 10.27 12.93 12.46
C ASP A 82 9.31 11.81 12.91
N LEU A 83 9.51 10.60 12.39
CA LEU A 83 8.67 9.43 12.69
C LEU A 83 9.31 8.46 13.68
N GLY A 84 10.50 8.76 14.20
CA GLY A 84 11.23 7.89 15.14
C GLY A 84 11.56 6.52 14.54
N VAL A 85 12.07 6.50 13.30
CA VAL A 85 12.47 5.31 12.55
C VAL A 85 13.98 5.28 12.41
N ASP A 86 14.60 4.13 12.64
CA ASP A 86 16.04 3.94 12.45
C ASP A 86 16.34 3.85 10.94
N CYS A 87 16.91 4.90 10.36
CA CYS A 87 17.32 4.92 8.96
C CYS A 87 18.68 4.20 8.81
N ALA A 88 18.66 3.03 8.20
CA ALA A 88 19.86 2.22 7.97
C ALA A 88 20.57 2.63 6.67
N GLU A 89 21.91 2.52 6.70
CA GLU A 89 22.73 2.79 5.50
C GLU A 89 22.81 1.58 4.56
N THR A 90 22.48 0.39 5.06
CA THR A 90 22.49 -0.86 4.28
C THR A 90 21.27 -1.73 4.57
N PRO A 91 20.86 -2.60 3.62
CA PRO A 91 19.80 -3.58 3.86
C PRO A 91 20.07 -4.46 5.08
N ALA A 92 21.31 -4.92 5.24
CA ALA A 92 21.72 -5.78 6.36
C ALA A 92 21.42 -5.14 7.72
N GLN A 93 21.73 -3.83 7.87
CA GLN A 93 21.43 -3.09 9.10
C GLN A 93 19.93 -2.97 9.35
N ALA A 94 19.14 -2.63 8.31
CA ALA A 94 17.70 -2.48 8.44
C ALA A 94 17.01 -3.79 8.85
N LEU A 95 17.48 -4.91 8.31
CA LEU A 95 16.82 -6.22 8.45
C LEU A 95 17.30 -7.00 9.69
N THR A 96 18.30 -6.51 10.40
CA THR A 96 18.83 -7.19 11.60
C THR A 96 17.74 -7.36 12.66
N GLY A 97 17.35 -8.60 12.92
CA GLY A 97 16.33 -8.97 13.92
C GLY A 97 14.89 -8.65 13.51
N ALA A 98 14.65 -8.23 12.28
CA ALA A 98 13.29 -7.97 11.78
C ALA A 98 12.57 -9.29 11.49
N GLY A 99 11.47 -9.55 12.21
CA GLY A 99 10.59 -10.69 11.93
C GLY A 99 9.48 -10.37 10.91
N THR A 100 9.25 -9.08 10.66
CA THR A 100 8.27 -8.60 9.66
C THR A 100 8.90 -7.48 8.84
N VAL A 101 8.90 -7.65 7.53
CA VAL A 101 9.50 -6.72 6.57
C VAL A 101 8.43 -6.26 5.58
N PHE A 102 8.16 -4.97 5.53
CA PHE A 102 7.28 -4.38 4.52
C PHE A 102 8.10 -3.87 3.35
N SER A 103 7.84 -4.37 2.15
CA SER A 103 8.39 -3.80 0.92
C SER A 103 7.41 -2.78 0.36
N LEU A 104 7.83 -1.53 0.30
CA LEU A 104 7.01 -0.35 -0.03
C LEU A 104 7.75 0.57 -1.01
N VAL A 105 8.17 0.01 -2.13
CA VAL A 105 8.85 0.70 -3.22
C VAL A 105 7.89 0.95 -4.40
N THR A 106 8.37 1.60 -5.45
CA THR A 106 7.60 1.75 -6.69
C THR A 106 7.48 0.42 -7.45
N ALA A 107 6.45 0.29 -8.30
CA ALA A 107 6.14 -0.95 -8.99
C ALA A 107 7.33 -1.49 -9.81
N ASP A 108 8.00 -0.60 -10.53
CA ASP A 108 9.18 -0.89 -11.37
C ASP A 108 10.42 -1.32 -10.57
N ARG A 109 10.45 -1.08 -9.26
CA ARG A 109 11.56 -1.41 -8.36
C ARG A 109 11.32 -2.64 -7.48
N ALA A 110 10.14 -3.22 -7.53
CA ALA A 110 9.74 -4.28 -6.61
C ALA A 110 10.67 -5.51 -6.67
N LEU A 111 10.97 -6.01 -7.87
CA LEU A 111 11.85 -7.17 -8.06
C LEU A 111 13.30 -6.86 -7.70
N GLU A 112 13.81 -5.68 -8.06
CA GLU A 112 15.14 -5.21 -7.70
C GLU A 112 15.29 -5.12 -6.17
N ALA A 113 14.30 -4.55 -5.49
CA ALA A 113 14.28 -4.46 -4.04
C ALA A 113 14.31 -5.84 -3.37
N ALA A 114 13.48 -6.78 -3.84
CA ALA A 114 13.50 -8.15 -3.34
C ALA A 114 14.86 -8.84 -3.57
N THR A 115 15.45 -8.68 -4.76
CA THR A 115 16.77 -9.23 -5.10
C THR A 115 17.85 -8.70 -4.15
N ARG A 116 17.84 -7.40 -3.90
CA ARG A 116 18.85 -6.72 -3.08
C ARG A 116 18.81 -7.10 -1.61
N VAL A 117 17.63 -7.46 -1.10
CA VAL A 117 17.44 -7.70 0.34
C VAL A 117 17.37 -9.18 0.71
N ALA A 118 17.15 -10.08 -0.24
CA ALA A 118 16.86 -11.48 0.01
C ALA A 118 17.91 -12.15 0.94
N GLU A 119 19.19 -11.96 0.68
CA GLU A 119 20.26 -12.58 1.46
C GLU A 119 20.34 -12.11 2.93
N PHE A 120 19.73 -10.97 3.26
CA PHE A 120 19.74 -10.38 4.61
C PHE A 120 18.45 -10.67 5.39
N LEU A 121 17.47 -11.30 4.78
CA LEU A 121 16.21 -11.68 5.43
C LEU A 121 16.47 -12.77 6.49
N GLY A 122 15.88 -12.59 7.65
CA GLY A 122 15.90 -13.63 8.68
C GLY A 122 15.12 -14.88 8.22
N ARG A 123 15.55 -16.06 8.68
CA ARG A 123 14.78 -17.29 8.46
C ARG A 123 13.37 -17.12 9.03
N ASP A 124 12.38 -17.57 8.30
CA ASP A 124 10.94 -17.47 8.63
C ASP A 124 10.40 -16.04 8.84
N ALA A 125 11.20 -14.99 8.54
CA ALA A 125 10.72 -13.61 8.54
C ALA A 125 9.64 -13.44 7.47
N LEU A 126 8.56 -12.72 7.80
CA LEU A 126 7.51 -12.38 6.84
C LEU A 126 7.97 -11.21 5.95
N TYR A 127 8.10 -11.45 4.65
CA TYR A 127 8.31 -10.41 3.65
C TYR A 127 6.98 -10.05 3.00
N LEU A 128 6.39 -8.95 3.45
CA LEU A 128 5.10 -8.42 3.01
C LEU A 128 5.34 -7.51 1.81
N ASP A 129 5.17 -8.04 0.61
CA ASP A 129 5.34 -7.25 -0.61
C ASP A 129 4.07 -6.43 -0.89
N CYS A 130 4.08 -5.15 -0.51
CA CYS A 130 2.99 -4.20 -0.68
C CYS A 130 3.04 -3.42 -2.01
N ASN A 131 3.97 -3.77 -2.91
CA ASN A 131 4.18 -3.05 -4.16
C ASN A 131 3.07 -3.35 -5.18
N SER A 132 2.77 -2.36 -6.02
CA SER A 132 1.68 -2.46 -7.01
C SER A 132 2.19 -3.01 -8.35
N CYS A 133 2.71 -4.24 -8.36
CA CYS A 133 3.26 -4.91 -9.53
C CYS A 133 2.43 -6.13 -9.96
N SER A 134 2.73 -6.69 -11.14
CA SER A 134 2.01 -7.82 -11.71
C SER A 134 2.17 -9.10 -10.88
N PRO A 135 1.22 -10.06 -10.99
CA PRO A 135 1.35 -11.36 -10.36
C PRO A 135 2.64 -12.10 -10.72
N ALA A 136 3.12 -11.99 -11.96
CA ALA A 136 4.39 -12.60 -12.38
C ALA A 136 5.59 -11.95 -11.69
N THR A 137 5.61 -10.63 -11.54
CA THR A 137 6.64 -9.91 -10.76
C THR A 137 6.63 -10.37 -9.30
N LYS A 138 5.43 -10.51 -8.69
CA LYS A 138 5.27 -11.06 -7.34
C LYS A 138 5.84 -12.47 -7.22
N ALA A 139 5.49 -13.35 -8.16
CA ALA A 139 6.00 -14.73 -8.17
C ALA A 139 7.53 -14.79 -8.37
N ALA A 140 8.10 -13.87 -9.15
CA ALA A 140 9.55 -13.77 -9.31
C ALA A 140 10.24 -13.32 -8.02
N ALA A 141 9.72 -12.31 -7.34
CA ALA A 141 10.22 -11.84 -6.05
C ALA A 141 10.10 -12.92 -4.97
N ALA A 142 8.98 -13.64 -4.95
CA ALA A 142 8.75 -14.74 -4.02
C ALA A 142 9.82 -15.82 -4.09
N ARG A 143 10.18 -16.26 -5.30
CA ARG A 143 11.24 -17.26 -5.48
C ARG A 143 12.58 -16.84 -4.86
N LEU A 144 12.92 -15.56 -4.92
CA LEU A 144 14.16 -15.03 -4.33
C LEU A 144 14.10 -15.02 -2.81
N VAL A 145 13.00 -14.53 -2.24
CA VAL A 145 12.77 -14.43 -0.80
C VAL A 145 12.70 -15.81 -0.16
N GLU A 146 11.95 -16.73 -0.76
CA GLU A 146 11.78 -18.10 -0.25
C GLU A 146 13.07 -18.93 -0.39
N ALA A 147 13.84 -18.73 -1.45
CA ALA A 147 15.16 -19.35 -1.59
C ALA A 147 16.15 -18.93 -0.49
N ALA A 148 15.98 -17.73 0.07
CA ALA A 148 16.75 -17.24 1.22
C ALA A 148 16.22 -17.75 2.58
N GLY A 149 15.10 -18.48 2.60
CA GLY A 149 14.49 -19.06 3.80
C GLY A 149 13.53 -18.14 4.53
N ALA A 150 13.17 -17.00 3.98
CA ALA A 150 12.10 -16.15 4.46
C ALA A 150 10.75 -16.55 3.85
N VAL A 151 9.67 -15.96 4.34
CA VAL A 151 8.30 -16.26 3.91
C VAL A 151 7.76 -15.08 3.11
N TYR A 152 7.45 -15.30 1.85
CA TYR A 152 6.88 -14.26 1.00
C TYR A 152 5.35 -14.22 1.12
N VAL A 153 4.81 -12.99 1.14
CA VAL A 153 3.36 -12.73 1.17
C VAL A 153 3.03 -11.61 0.18
N ASP A 154 2.09 -11.87 -0.72
CA ASP A 154 1.56 -10.86 -1.62
C ASP A 154 0.52 -10.01 -0.90
N VAL A 155 0.78 -8.71 -0.80
CA VAL A 155 -0.10 -7.73 -0.17
C VAL A 155 -0.51 -6.67 -1.17
N ALA A 156 -1.81 -6.50 -1.38
CA ALA A 156 -2.36 -5.44 -2.21
C ALA A 156 -3.00 -4.34 -1.35
N VAL A 157 -2.45 -3.14 -1.38
CA VAL A 157 -3.04 -1.94 -0.76
C VAL A 157 -4.15 -1.41 -1.65
N MET A 158 -5.41 -1.45 -1.20
CA MET A 158 -6.61 -1.29 -2.04
C MET A 158 -7.14 0.14 -2.15
N SER A 159 -6.54 1.09 -1.44
CA SER A 159 -6.89 2.52 -1.49
C SER A 159 -5.63 3.39 -1.43
N PRO A 160 -5.72 4.71 -1.73
CA PRO A 160 -4.70 5.65 -1.31
C PRO A 160 -4.47 5.53 0.20
N VAL A 161 -3.20 5.68 0.62
CA VAL A 161 -2.85 5.53 2.04
C VAL A 161 -3.33 6.71 2.91
N HIS A 162 -3.59 7.85 2.32
CA HIS A 162 -4.22 8.98 3.01
C HIS A 162 -5.71 9.07 2.69
N PRO A 163 -6.57 9.41 3.65
CA PRO A 163 -6.25 9.73 5.07
C PRO A 163 -6.16 8.51 6.00
N ALA A 164 -6.48 7.28 5.52
CA ALA A 164 -6.63 6.08 6.35
C ALA A 164 -5.30 5.58 6.95
N ARG A 165 -4.15 5.96 6.37
CA ARG A 165 -2.82 5.55 6.81
C ARG A 165 -2.69 4.02 6.89
N HIS A 166 -2.22 3.47 8.02
CA HIS A 166 -2.09 2.03 8.25
C HIS A 166 -3.42 1.27 8.21
N ARG A 167 -4.57 1.96 8.30
CA ARG A 167 -5.91 1.36 8.16
C ARG A 167 -6.42 1.29 6.72
N SER A 168 -5.57 1.59 5.73
CA SER A 168 -5.92 1.32 4.34
C SER A 168 -6.24 -0.16 4.14
N PRO A 169 -7.35 -0.52 3.45
CA PRO A 169 -7.71 -1.92 3.25
C PRO A 169 -6.62 -2.69 2.50
N LEU A 170 -6.25 -3.85 3.04
CA LEU A 170 -5.25 -4.74 2.48
C LEU A 170 -5.90 -6.06 2.07
N LEU A 171 -5.53 -6.58 0.89
CA LEU A 171 -5.75 -7.97 0.53
C LEU A 171 -4.44 -8.70 0.66
N VAL A 172 -4.50 -9.94 1.15
CA VAL A 172 -3.32 -10.76 1.43
C VAL A 172 -3.47 -12.12 0.77
N SER A 173 -2.43 -12.60 0.09
CA SER A 173 -2.41 -13.95 -0.47
C SER A 173 -1.03 -14.60 -0.41
N GLY A 174 -1.01 -15.94 -0.51
CA GLY A 174 0.16 -16.80 -0.38
C GLY A 174 0.00 -17.84 0.71
N SER A 175 0.87 -18.83 0.76
CA SER A 175 0.79 -19.97 1.69
C SER A 175 0.76 -19.61 3.18
N SER A 176 1.24 -18.42 3.52
CA SER A 176 1.26 -17.87 4.89
C SER A 176 0.39 -16.63 5.05
N ALA A 177 -0.62 -16.47 4.19
CA ALA A 177 -1.51 -15.30 4.19
C ALA A 177 -2.27 -15.13 5.52
N GLU A 178 -2.72 -16.20 6.14
CA GLU A 178 -3.41 -16.15 7.43
C GLU A 178 -2.47 -15.66 8.55
N ARG A 179 -1.24 -16.20 8.63
CA ARG A 179 -0.23 -15.73 9.57
C ARG A 179 0.09 -14.24 9.37
N ALA A 180 0.21 -13.82 8.11
CA ALA A 180 0.44 -12.41 7.79
C ALA A 180 -0.76 -11.54 8.16
N GLN A 181 -1.99 -12.00 7.91
CA GLN A 181 -3.20 -11.30 8.33
C GLN A 181 -3.23 -11.08 9.84
N ASP A 182 -2.90 -12.10 10.64
CA ASP A 182 -2.88 -11.99 12.11
C ASP A 182 -1.87 -10.93 12.57
N VAL A 183 -0.67 -10.91 11.99
CA VAL A 183 0.35 -9.88 12.26
C VAL A 183 -0.17 -8.49 11.88
N LEU A 184 -0.77 -8.34 10.70
CA LEU A 184 -1.29 -7.06 10.23
C LEU A 184 -2.45 -6.56 11.10
N LEU A 185 -3.37 -7.45 11.50
CA LEU A 185 -4.46 -7.10 12.44
C LEU A 185 -3.91 -6.72 13.81
N GLY A 186 -2.87 -7.41 14.30
CA GLY A 186 -2.15 -7.04 15.53
C GLY A 186 -1.49 -5.66 15.47
N LEU A 187 -1.15 -5.17 14.26
CA LEU A 187 -0.68 -3.82 13.98
C LEU A 187 -1.81 -2.78 13.76
N GLY A 188 -3.07 -3.16 14.01
CA GLY A 188 -4.22 -2.29 13.79
C GLY A 188 -4.56 -2.02 12.32
N MET A 189 -3.98 -2.80 11.40
CA MET A 189 -4.24 -2.69 9.97
C MET A 189 -5.50 -3.44 9.57
N GLN A 190 -6.11 -3.09 8.43
CA GLN A 190 -7.29 -3.77 7.90
C GLN A 190 -6.87 -4.76 6.82
N ALA A 191 -6.57 -5.99 7.21
CA ALA A 191 -6.12 -7.03 6.30
C ALA A 191 -7.18 -8.13 6.15
N ARG A 192 -7.30 -8.69 4.92
CA ARG A 192 -8.15 -9.83 4.60
C ARG A 192 -7.44 -10.78 3.65
N THR A 193 -7.36 -12.05 4.05
CA THR A 193 -6.89 -13.13 3.18
C THR A 193 -7.87 -13.36 2.02
N VAL A 194 -7.33 -13.51 0.80
CA VAL A 194 -8.10 -13.74 -0.42
C VAL A 194 -7.69 -14.99 -1.19
N GLY A 195 -6.69 -15.71 -0.70
CA GLY A 195 -6.25 -16.97 -1.25
C GLY A 195 -4.88 -17.40 -0.72
N ASP A 196 -4.48 -18.59 -1.06
CA ASP A 196 -3.25 -19.26 -0.63
C ASP A 196 -2.13 -19.24 -1.69
N GLU A 197 -2.41 -18.70 -2.88
CA GLU A 197 -1.43 -18.57 -3.95
C GLU A 197 -0.91 -17.15 -4.06
N ILE A 198 0.40 -17.01 -4.29
CA ILE A 198 1.05 -15.73 -4.57
C ILE A 198 0.50 -15.17 -5.88
N GLY A 199 0.15 -13.89 -5.87
CA GLY A 199 -0.39 -13.21 -7.04
C GLY A 199 -1.93 -13.05 -7.02
N GLN A 200 -2.67 -13.71 -6.13
CA GLN A 200 -4.13 -13.57 -6.07
C GLN A 200 -4.56 -12.18 -5.56
N ALA A 201 -3.92 -11.66 -4.52
CA ALA A 201 -4.21 -10.32 -4.01
C ALA A 201 -3.86 -9.24 -5.05
N SER A 202 -2.67 -9.33 -5.67
CA SER A 202 -2.26 -8.40 -6.72
C SER A 202 -3.12 -8.52 -7.97
N SER A 203 -3.56 -9.72 -8.39
CA SER A 203 -4.50 -9.90 -9.50
C SER A 203 -5.80 -9.13 -9.30
N ILE A 204 -6.41 -9.22 -8.11
CA ILE A 204 -7.63 -8.49 -7.79
C ILE A 204 -7.39 -6.99 -7.95
N LYS A 205 -6.28 -6.46 -7.43
CA LYS A 205 -5.93 -5.04 -7.54
C LYS A 205 -5.65 -4.63 -9.00
N MET A 206 -4.87 -5.42 -9.74
CA MET A 206 -4.51 -5.12 -11.13
C MET A 206 -5.76 -5.08 -12.01
N LEU A 207 -6.59 -6.11 -11.98
CA LEU A 207 -7.80 -6.19 -12.80
C LEU A 207 -8.82 -5.10 -12.43
N ARG A 208 -8.99 -4.80 -11.14
CA ARG A 208 -9.80 -3.67 -10.70
C ARG A 208 -9.28 -2.33 -11.23
N SER A 209 -7.96 -2.19 -11.37
CA SER A 209 -7.34 -0.94 -11.85
C SER A 209 -7.71 -0.62 -13.30
N VAL A 210 -8.01 -1.62 -14.14
CA VAL A 210 -8.53 -1.39 -15.50
C VAL A 210 -9.79 -0.51 -15.45
N MET A 211 -10.71 -0.81 -14.55
CA MET A 211 -11.95 -0.01 -14.41
C MET A 211 -11.67 1.36 -13.78
N ILE A 212 -10.97 1.39 -12.64
CA ILE A 212 -10.81 2.63 -11.86
C ILE A 212 -10.00 3.67 -12.61
N LYS A 213 -8.82 3.31 -13.12
CA LYS A 213 -7.95 4.25 -13.84
C LYS A 213 -8.37 4.41 -15.31
N GLY A 214 -8.94 3.37 -15.91
CA GLY A 214 -9.55 3.47 -17.23
C GLY A 214 -10.70 4.47 -17.25
N PHE A 215 -11.53 4.49 -16.20
CA PHE A 215 -12.60 5.47 -16.07
C PHE A 215 -12.06 6.92 -15.94
N GLU A 216 -10.92 7.10 -15.29
CA GLU A 216 -10.23 8.41 -15.23
C GLU A 216 -9.78 8.85 -16.64
N ALA A 217 -9.12 7.96 -17.39
CA ALA A 217 -8.65 8.25 -18.74
C ALA A 217 -9.80 8.54 -19.71
N LEU A 218 -10.87 7.74 -19.68
CA LEU A 218 -12.08 7.98 -20.48
C LEU A 218 -12.72 9.33 -20.16
N THR A 219 -12.75 9.69 -18.87
CA THR A 219 -13.28 10.99 -18.44
C THR A 219 -12.43 12.13 -19.00
N ALA A 220 -11.10 12.02 -18.93
CA ALA A 220 -10.21 13.03 -19.46
C ALA A 220 -10.39 13.19 -20.98
N GLU A 221 -10.34 12.10 -21.72
CA GLU A 221 -10.52 12.13 -23.19
C GLU A 221 -11.85 12.77 -23.59
N CYS A 222 -12.95 12.32 -22.97
CA CYS A 222 -14.28 12.82 -23.28
C CYS A 222 -14.44 14.32 -22.95
N LEU A 223 -14.11 14.72 -21.73
CA LEU A 223 -14.45 16.07 -21.26
C LEU A 223 -13.44 17.14 -21.70
N LEU A 224 -12.17 16.81 -21.87
CA LEU A 224 -11.21 17.73 -22.49
C LEU A 224 -11.58 18.00 -23.95
N ALA A 225 -11.99 16.95 -24.70
CA ALA A 225 -12.48 17.13 -26.07
C ALA A 225 -13.79 17.96 -26.12
N ALA A 226 -14.74 17.64 -25.24
CA ALA A 226 -16.01 18.37 -25.16
C ALA A 226 -15.80 19.86 -24.80
N ARG A 227 -14.87 20.16 -23.90
CA ARG A 227 -14.52 21.53 -23.53
C ARG A 227 -13.88 22.27 -24.68
N ARG A 228 -12.91 21.67 -25.38
CA ARG A 228 -12.27 22.25 -26.57
C ARG A 228 -13.29 22.49 -27.71
N ALA A 229 -14.29 21.62 -27.84
CA ALA A 229 -15.38 21.76 -28.78
C ALA A 229 -16.50 22.73 -28.32
N GLY A 230 -16.45 23.28 -27.11
CA GLY A 230 -17.45 24.18 -26.55
C GLY A 230 -18.79 23.54 -26.19
N VAL A 231 -18.82 22.18 -26.02
CA VAL A 231 -20.06 21.43 -25.75
C VAL A 231 -20.06 20.69 -24.40
N GLU A 232 -19.12 20.98 -23.52
CA GLU A 232 -18.92 20.29 -22.23
C GLU A 232 -20.21 20.23 -21.39
N LYS A 233 -20.93 21.34 -21.26
CA LYS A 233 -22.19 21.40 -20.48
C LYS A 233 -23.25 20.47 -21.04
N ALA A 234 -23.38 20.38 -22.38
CA ALA A 234 -24.33 19.50 -23.03
C ALA A 234 -23.97 18.02 -22.86
N VAL A 235 -22.67 17.68 -22.92
CA VAL A 235 -22.15 16.31 -22.65
C VAL A 235 -22.42 15.92 -21.21
N LEU A 236 -22.09 16.77 -20.24
CA LEU A 236 -22.35 16.51 -18.81
C LEU A 236 -23.85 16.33 -18.53
N ALA A 237 -24.72 17.19 -19.09
CA ALA A 237 -26.15 17.06 -18.93
C ALA A 237 -26.69 15.74 -19.52
N SER A 238 -26.17 15.31 -20.67
CA SER A 238 -26.54 14.04 -21.31
C SER A 238 -26.08 12.84 -20.44
N LEU A 239 -24.86 12.86 -19.91
CA LEU A 239 -24.35 11.81 -19.00
C LEU A 239 -25.21 11.76 -17.73
N GLN A 240 -25.53 12.92 -17.14
CA GLN A 240 -26.32 13.01 -15.92
C GLN A 240 -27.76 12.47 -16.14
N ALA A 241 -28.34 12.68 -17.32
CA ALA A 241 -29.65 12.13 -17.65
C ALA A 241 -29.62 10.61 -17.85
N SER A 242 -28.51 10.08 -18.38
CA SER A 242 -28.33 8.64 -18.63
C SER A 242 -28.04 7.85 -17.37
N ASP A 243 -27.25 8.42 -16.45
CA ASP A 243 -26.92 7.82 -15.15
C ASP A 243 -26.99 8.87 -14.04
N PRO A 244 -28.19 9.11 -13.49
CA PRO A 244 -28.41 10.12 -12.45
C PRO A 244 -27.79 9.76 -11.09
N GLY A 245 -27.33 8.52 -10.92
CA GLY A 245 -26.68 8.06 -9.68
C GLY A 245 -25.26 8.60 -9.51
N ILE A 246 -24.65 9.17 -10.55
CA ILE A 246 -23.32 9.75 -10.54
C ILE A 246 -23.42 11.27 -10.63
N ASP A 247 -22.78 11.99 -9.74
CA ASP A 247 -22.47 13.40 -9.97
C ASP A 247 -21.29 13.49 -10.95
N TRP A 248 -21.61 13.64 -12.22
CA TRP A 248 -20.62 13.62 -13.31
C TRP A 248 -19.65 14.79 -13.24
N THR A 249 -20.08 15.97 -12.81
CA THR A 249 -19.22 17.14 -12.67
C THR A 249 -18.18 16.92 -11.57
N MET A 250 -18.63 16.50 -10.39
CA MET A 250 -17.73 16.23 -9.27
C MET A 250 -16.81 15.04 -9.56
N ARG A 251 -17.34 13.99 -10.18
CA ARG A 251 -16.55 12.81 -10.55
C ARG A 251 -15.45 13.17 -11.56
N ALA A 252 -15.78 13.97 -12.56
CA ALA A 252 -14.82 14.41 -13.57
C ALA A 252 -13.72 15.29 -12.97
N ALA A 253 -14.09 16.25 -12.15
CA ALA A 253 -13.13 17.08 -11.43
C ALA A 253 -12.16 16.23 -10.59
N TYR A 254 -12.68 15.25 -9.86
CA TYR A 254 -11.87 14.30 -9.08
C TYR A 254 -10.94 13.46 -9.98
N ASN A 255 -11.45 12.93 -11.10
CA ASN A 255 -10.66 12.10 -12.01
C ASN A 255 -9.48 12.89 -12.60
N LEU A 256 -9.70 14.12 -13.07
CA LEU A 256 -8.60 14.97 -13.55
C LEU A 256 -7.58 15.28 -12.47
N GLU A 257 -8.01 15.58 -11.24
CA GLU A 257 -7.11 15.79 -10.10
C GLU A 257 -6.19 14.58 -9.88
N ARG A 258 -6.77 13.37 -9.88
CA ARG A 258 -5.99 12.14 -9.68
C ARG A 258 -4.91 11.96 -10.74
N MET A 259 -5.20 12.32 -11.98
CA MET A 259 -4.25 12.26 -13.09
C MET A 259 -3.17 13.34 -12.97
N MET A 260 -3.55 14.57 -12.63
CA MET A 260 -2.61 15.70 -12.46
C MET A 260 -1.62 15.43 -11.32
N VAL A 261 -2.10 14.98 -10.16
CA VAL A 261 -1.27 14.82 -8.95
C VAL A 261 -0.46 13.52 -8.96
N HIS A 262 -1.01 12.45 -9.52
CA HIS A 262 -0.45 11.10 -9.39
C HIS A 262 -0.18 10.40 -10.72
N GLY A 263 -0.34 11.08 -11.85
CA GLY A 263 -0.33 10.48 -13.17
C GLY A 263 0.93 9.65 -13.47
N LYS A 264 2.11 10.18 -13.20
CA LYS A 264 3.39 9.47 -13.41
C LYS A 264 3.42 8.11 -12.70
N ARG A 265 3.09 8.07 -11.41
CA ARG A 265 3.04 6.82 -10.64
C ARG A 265 1.94 5.89 -11.14
N ARG A 266 0.75 6.44 -11.46
CA ARG A 266 -0.40 5.67 -11.95
C ARG A 266 -0.17 5.09 -13.34
N ALA A 267 0.62 5.76 -14.18
CA ALA A 267 1.06 5.23 -15.46
C ALA A 267 1.91 3.97 -15.28
N ALA A 268 2.91 4.00 -14.40
CA ALA A 268 3.70 2.81 -14.07
C ALA A 268 2.83 1.66 -13.54
N GLU A 269 1.88 1.95 -12.65
CA GLU A 269 0.92 0.95 -12.17
C GLU A 269 0.05 0.38 -13.31
N MET A 270 -0.34 1.18 -14.33
CA MET A 270 -1.13 0.71 -15.48
C MET A 270 -0.29 -0.09 -16.48
N GLN A 271 1.02 0.12 -16.55
CA GLN A 271 1.92 -0.75 -17.30
C GLN A 271 1.97 -2.16 -16.70
N GLU A 272 1.99 -2.28 -15.36
CA GLU A 272 1.87 -3.58 -14.68
C GLU A 272 0.52 -4.25 -14.92
N VAL A 273 -0.57 -3.46 -14.99
CA VAL A 273 -1.90 -3.97 -15.38
C VAL A 273 -1.88 -4.50 -16.81
N ALA A 274 -1.26 -3.77 -17.75
CA ALA A 274 -1.13 -4.20 -19.13
C ALA A 274 -0.31 -5.50 -19.25
N ALA A 275 0.79 -5.62 -18.49
CA ALA A 275 1.57 -6.86 -18.39
C ALA A 275 0.71 -8.02 -17.88
N THR A 276 -0.05 -7.80 -16.79
CA THR A 276 -0.97 -8.81 -16.22
C THR A 276 -1.99 -9.31 -17.25
N LEU A 277 -2.58 -8.41 -18.06
CA LEU A 277 -3.53 -8.80 -19.10
C LEU A 277 -2.86 -9.66 -20.19
N ARG A 278 -1.63 -9.31 -20.62
CA ARG A 278 -0.85 -10.10 -21.58
C ARG A 278 -0.51 -11.48 -21.02
N GLU A 279 -0.11 -11.59 -19.75
CA GLU A 279 0.13 -12.86 -19.06
C GLU A 279 -1.11 -13.76 -19.04
N LEU A 280 -2.31 -13.16 -18.96
CA LEU A 280 -3.59 -13.86 -19.03
C LEU A 280 -4.03 -14.18 -20.49
N GLY A 281 -3.22 -13.84 -21.49
CA GLY A 281 -3.54 -14.05 -22.91
C GLY A 281 -4.61 -13.10 -23.44
N LEU A 282 -4.85 -11.96 -22.79
CA LEU A 282 -5.88 -10.98 -23.17
C LEU A 282 -5.25 -9.72 -23.80
N PRO A 283 -5.98 -9.03 -24.70
CA PRO A 283 -5.54 -7.73 -25.20
C PRO A 283 -5.51 -6.68 -24.08
N ASP A 284 -4.44 -5.90 -24.05
CA ASP A 284 -4.17 -4.87 -23.04
C ASP A 284 -4.47 -3.43 -23.50
N ARG A 285 -5.22 -3.28 -24.62
CA ARG A 285 -5.41 -1.99 -25.31
C ARG A 285 -5.89 -0.86 -24.39
N MET A 286 -6.91 -1.11 -23.58
CA MET A 286 -7.43 -0.10 -22.65
C MET A 286 -6.45 0.22 -21.52
N ALA A 287 -5.73 -0.78 -21.00
CA ALA A 287 -4.75 -0.58 -19.96
C ALA A 287 -3.56 0.24 -20.47
N SER A 288 -3.06 -0.07 -21.69
CA SER A 288 -1.96 0.67 -22.32
C SER A 288 -2.36 2.12 -22.66
N ALA A 289 -3.54 2.34 -23.23
CA ALA A 289 -4.06 3.69 -23.49
C ALA A 289 -4.27 4.48 -22.19
N THR A 290 -4.72 3.82 -21.13
CA THR A 290 -4.85 4.45 -19.81
C THR A 290 -3.49 4.85 -19.25
N ALA A 291 -2.46 4.02 -19.42
CA ALA A 291 -1.10 4.36 -18.99
C ALA A 291 -0.59 5.60 -19.70
N ASP A 292 -0.82 5.71 -21.01
CA ASP A 292 -0.44 6.87 -21.81
C ASP A 292 -1.16 8.15 -21.33
N TRP A 293 -2.47 8.11 -21.17
CA TRP A 293 -3.24 9.24 -20.64
C TRP A 293 -2.78 9.69 -19.24
N GLN A 294 -2.53 8.76 -18.34
CA GLN A 294 -2.03 9.05 -17.00
C GLN A 294 -0.66 9.73 -17.05
N LEU A 295 0.26 9.22 -17.91
CA LEU A 295 1.59 9.78 -18.05
C LEU A 295 1.54 11.20 -18.62
N ARG A 296 0.83 11.38 -19.74
CA ARG A 296 0.73 12.68 -20.41
C ARG A 296 0.24 13.79 -19.48
N ILE A 297 -0.87 13.56 -18.78
CA ILE A 297 -1.39 14.55 -17.83
C ILE A 297 -0.44 14.71 -16.63
N GLY A 298 0.14 13.62 -16.12
CA GLY A 298 1.06 13.69 -15.00
C GLY A 298 2.39 14.39 -15.29
N GLU A 299 2.84 14.40 -16.56
CA GLU A 299 4.07 15.10 -16.99
C GLU A 299 3.90 16.60 -17.20
N LEU A 300 2.66 17.09 -17.26
CA LEU A 300 2.41 18.53 -17.39
C LEU A 300 2.84 19.32 -16.16
N ASP A 301 3.06 18.69 -15.02
CA ASP A 301 3.50 19.27 -13.75
C ASP A 301 2.73 20.57 -13.40
N ILE A 302 1.41 20.54 -13.58
CA ILE A 302 0.52 21.68 -13.36
C ILE A 302 0.34 21.89 -11.87
N LEU A 303 0.58 23.11 -11.39
CA LEU A 303 0.17 23.50 -10.04
C LEU A 303 -1.36 23.39 -9.93
N MET A 304 -1.82 22.73 -8.85
CA MET A 304 -3.25 22.44 -8.68
C MET A 304 -4.09 23.71 -8.76
N PRO A 305 -4.99 23.84 -9.76
CA PRO A 305 -5.90 24.97 -9.86
C PRO A 305 -7.04 24.85 -8.83
N GLU A 306 -7.98 25.79 -8.88
CA GLU A 306 -9.20 25.72 -8.07
C GLU A 306 -9.91 24.36 -8.18
N ASN A 307 -10.65 23.99 -7.14
CA ASN A 307 -11.37 22.72 -7.08
C ASN A 307 -12.65 22.74 -7.95
N SER A 308 -12.48 22.98 -9.26
CA SER A 308 -13.55 22.91 -10.24
C SER A 308 -13.12 22.09 -11.45
N LEU A 309 -14.09 21.50 -12.14
CA LEU A 309 -13.85 20.77 -13.39
C LEU A 309 -13.26 21.72 -14.46
N GLU A 310 -13.87 22.89 -14.61
CA GLU A 310 -13.50 23.88 -15.61
C GLU A 310 -12.04 24.33 -15.43
N ALA A 311 -11.67 24.73 -14.22
CA ALA A 311 -10.31 25.19 -13.94
C ALA A 311 -9.26 24.10 -14.21
N ARG A 312 -9.54 22.86 -13.86
CA ARG A 312 -8.64 21.72 -14.12
C ARG A 312 -8.54 21.39 -15.60
N ALA A 313 -9.65 21.38 -16.31
CA ALA A 313 -9.70 21.11 -17.75
C ALA A 313 -8.95 22.21 -18.53
N ASP A 314 -9.16 23.49 -18.19
CA ASP A 314 -8.48 24.61 -18.82
C ASP A 314 -6.97 24.54 -18.58
N ALA A 315 -6.55 24.30 -17.35
CA ALA A 315 -5.12 24.18 -17.00
C ALA A 315 -4.42 23.06 -17.78
N ILE A 316 -5.11 21.95 -18.06
CA ILE A 316 -4.60 20.86 -18.90
C ILE A 316 -4.56 21.28 -20.37
N LEU A 317 -5.64 21.88 -20.88
CA LEU A 317 -5.77 22.26 -22.30
C LEU A 317 -4.89 23.43 -22.73
N GLU A 318 -4.40 24.26 -21.79
CA GLU A 318 -3.38 25.28 -22.02
C GLU A 318 -1.99 24.70 -22.30
N ARG A 319 -1.80 23.43 -22.05
CA ARG A 319 -0.55 22.70 -22.31
C ARG A 319 -0.67 21.85 -23.57
N ASP A 320 0.47 21.50 -24.13
CA ASP A 320 0.52 20.58 -25.29
C ASP A 320 0.30 19.13 -24.81
N LEU A 321 -0.75 18.52 -25.33
CA LEU A 321 -1.09 17.11 -25.08
C LEU A 321 -0.69 16.18 -26.24
N THR A 322 -0.13 16.72 -27.34
CA THR A 322 0.21 15.93 -28.54
C THR A 322 1.64 15.38 -28.51
#